data_8daa0a2e6c2e9b713b0551e844af79b3
#
_entry.id   8daa0a2e6c2e9b713b0551e844af79b3
#
_cell.length_a   1.000
_cell.length_b   1.000
_cell.length_c   1.000
_cell.angle_alpha   90.00
_cell.angle_beta   90.00
_cell.angle_gamma   90.00
#
_symmetry.space_group_name_H-M   'P 1'
#
loop_
_entity.id
_entity.type
_entity.pdbx_description
1 polymer ?
#
loop_
_entity_poly.entity_id
_entity_poly.type
_entity_poly.pdbx_seq_one_letter_code
_entity_poly.pdbx_strand_id
1 'polypeptide(L)'
;YKTVSRINLFTMGKTKMPSSPLTGDVTCEKKDCYISFRHPDENTRRLVCMMKNFDENKDFECDITLGSPPEDFMTIVIPFHKNTKAFYYNVKINCMTAQGKLRCGNDERTFDPASSMGLLDWGRGVWTYDNTWYWASLSARDENGTPFGFNLGYGFGDTSKATENMIFFDGKAHKTEHVIFSIPRSDKGKYLYTREWKISSDDNRVNLRFTPVLDRTDNTDLLLLASLQHQVFGYFNGTLVKNNGDVIHVDNKLGFAERVTNRW
;
A
#
# COMPACT_ATOMS: atom_id res chain seq x y z
N TYR A 1 -13.78 -11.82 -5.16
CA TYR A 1 -12.51 -12.22 -4.55
C TYR A 1 -12.75 -13.18 -3.40
N LYS A 2 -11.72 -13.95 -3.02
CA LYS A 2 -11.77 -14.85 -1.86
C LYS A 2 -10.80 -14.37 -0.78
N THR A 3 -11.24 -14.46 0.46
CA THR A 3 -10.44 -14.13 1.64
C THR A 3 -10.39 -15.33 2.57
N VAL A 4 -9.20 -15.64 3.06
CA VAL A 4 -8.99 -16.62 4.12
C VAL A 4 -8.26 -15.93 5.26
N SER A 5 -8.81 -16.02 6.47
CA SER A 5 -8.22 -15.39 7.66
C SER A 5 -7.63 -16.43 8.59
N ARG A 6 -6.48 -16.12 9.16
CA ARG A 6 -5.82 -16.88 10.22
C ARG A 6 -5.46 -15.92 11.35
N ILE A 7 -6.13 -16.07 12.47
CA ILE A 7 -5.90 -15.22 13.63
C ILE A 7 -4.82 -15.83 14.52
N ASN A 8 -3.91 -15.00 14.97
CA ASN A 8 -2.87 -15.36 15.93
C ASN A 8 -3.06 -14.51 17.19
N LEU A 9 -3.80 -15.04 18.14
CA LEU A 9 -3.96 -14.41 19.44
C LEU A 9 -2.73 -14.70 20.30
N PHE A 10 -2.19 -13.67 20.96
CA PHE A 10 -1.05 -13.79 21.87
C PHE A 10 0.18 -14.41 21.22
N THR A 11 0.78 -13.69 20.28
CA THR A 11 1.97 -14.15 19.54
C THR A 11 3.15 -14.49 20.46
N MET A 12 3.18 -13.96 21.70
CA MET A 12 4.20 -14.21 22.73
C MET A 12 5.64 -14.05 22.19
N GLY A 13 5.84 -13.10 21.28
CA GLY A 13 7.13 -12.87 20.61
C GLY A 13 7.53 -13.88 19.54
N LYS A 14 6.63 -14.77 19.12
CA LYS A 14 6.89 -15.74 18.05
C LYS A 14 7.07 -15.10 16.68
N THR A 15 6.40 -13.97 16.43
CA THR A 15 6.63 -13.17 15.22
C THR A 15 7.57 -12.03 15.60
N LYS A 16 8.80 -12.13 15.15
CA LYS A 16 9.81 -11.07 15.37
C LYS A 16 9.75 -10.09 14.22
N MET A 17 9.35 -8.87 14.54
CA MET A 17 9.38 -7.79 13.55
C MET A 17 10.76 -7.11 13.59
N PRO A 18 11.40 -6.87 12.43
CA PRO A 18 12.67 -6.16 12.38
C PRO A 18 12.52 -4.70 12.84
N SER A 19 13.59 -4.14 13.36
CA SER A 19 13.63 -2.73 13.76
C SER A 19 13.87 -1.78 12.58
N SER A 20 14.20 -2.31 11.42
CA SER A 20 14.51 -1.56 10.20
C SER A 20 13.72 -2.11 9.01
N PRO A 21 13.30 -1.26 8.05
CA PRO A 21 12.70 -1.69 6.79
C PRO A 21 13.71 -2.28 5.80
N LEU A 22 15.01 -2.11 6.08
CA LEU A 22 16.11 -2.46 5.17
C LEU A 22 16.77 -3.79 5.52
N THR A 23 16.47 -4.36 6.68
CA THR A 23 17.12 -5.59 7.14
C THR A 23 16.18 -6.45 7.98
N GLY A 24 16.45 -7.74 8.01
CA GLY A 24 15.73 -8.69 8.84
C GLY A 24 14.51 -9.30 8.16
N ASP A 25 14.29 -10.56 8.45
CA ASP A 25 13.21 -11.35 7.90
C ASP A 25 12.02 -11.40 8.85
N VAL A 26 10.81 -11.46 8.27
CA VAL A 26 9.57 -11.75 9.00
C VAL A 26 9.02 -13.07 8.49
N THR A 27 8.74 -13.99 9.41
CA THR A 27 8.16 -15.29 9.08
C THR A 27 7.00 -15.59 10.02
N CYS A 28 5.89 -16.02 9.44
CA CYS A 28 4.76 -16.60 10.17
C CYS A 28 4.52 -18.01 9.66
N GLU A 29 4.65 -18.99 10.52
CA GLU A 29 4.47 -20.40 10.19
C GLU A 29 3.40 -21.02 11.06
N LYS A 30 2.47 -21.71 10.43
CA LYS A 30 1.42 -22.53 11.03
C LYS A 30 1.25 -23.81 10.24
N LYS A 31 0.50 -24.79 10.77
CA LYS A 31 0.27 -26.09 10.14
C LYS A 31 -0.17 -26.01 8.67
N ASP A 32 -0.99 -25.01 8.34
CA ASP A 32 -1.66 -24.86 7.04
C ASP A 32 -1.29 -23.54 6.33
N CYS A 33 -0.37 -22.76 6.89
CA CYS A 33 -0.01 -21.45 6.35
C CYS A 33 1.45 -21.12 6.65
N TYR A 34 2.17 -20.69 5.62
CA TYR A 34 3.51 -20.14 5.73
C TYR A 34 3.54 -18.81 4.99
N ILE A 35 4.01 -17.76 5.64
CA ILE A 35 4.22 -16.43 5.04
C ILE A 35 5.60 -15.95 5.47
N SER A 36 6.41 -15.49 4.53
CA SER A 36 7.66 -14.83 4.86
C SER A 36 7.93 -13.62 3.95
N PHE A 37 8.49 -12.59 4.58
CA PHE A 37 9.08 -11.42 3.95
C PHE A 37 10.56 -11.47 4.24
N ARG A 38 11.39 -11.63 3.23
CA ARG A 38 12.83 -11.82 3.37
C ARG A 38 13.60 -10.70 2.69
N HIS A 39 14.78 -10.44 3.24
CA HIS A 39 15.79 -9.53 2.71
C HIS A 39 17.03 -10.32 2.35
N PRO A 40 17.07 -10.98 1.16
CA PRO A 40 18.25 -11.74 0.72
C PRO A 40 19.51 -10.87 0.65
N ASP A 41 19.34 -9.60 0.26
CA ASP A 41 20.36 -8.57 0.20
C ASP A 41 19.73 -7.18 0.33
N GLU A 42 20.52 -6.12 0.27
CA GLU A 42 20.05 -4.73 0.41
C GLU A 42 19.10 -4.26 -0.71
N ASN A 43 19.19 -4.86 -1.88
CA ASN A 43 18.43 -4.47 -3.08
C ASN A 43 17.24 -5.39 -3.37
N THR A 44 17.09 -6.46 -2.61
CA THR A 44 16.12 -7.52 -2.90
C THR A 44 15.16 -7.74 -1.73
N ARG A 45 13.89 -7.94 -2.06
CA ARG A 45 12.84 -8.40 -1.14
C ARG A 45 12.21 -9.65 -1.73
N ARG A 46 12.07 -10.71 -0.95
CA ARG A 46 11.39 -11.93 -1.38
C ARG A 46 10.17 -12.19 -0.53
N LEU A 47 9.05 -12.36 -1.20
CA LEU A 47 7.73 -12.65 -0.61
C LEU A 47 7.40 -14.10 -0.92
N VAL A 48 7.23 -14.92 0.13
CA VAL A 48 6.80 -16.30 -0.02
C VAL A 48 5.53 -16.50 0.79
N CYS A 49 4.52 -17.09 0.15
CA CYS A 49 3.28 -17.46 0.81
C CYS A 49 2.85 -18.84 0.37
N MET A 50 2.47 -19.68 1.32
CA MET A 50 1.84 -20.98 1.08
C MET A 50 0.65 -21.11 2.03
N MET A 51 -0.53 -21.42 1.47
CA MET A 51 -1.74 -21.65 2.25
C MET A 51 -2.46 -22.89 1.72
N LYS A 52 -2.62 -23.90 2.57
CA LYS A 52 -3.39 -25.11 2.24
C LYS A 52 -4.88 -24.82 2.23
N ASN A 53 -5.59 -25.50 1.33
CA ASN A 53 -7.05 -25.36 1.20
C ASN A 53 -7.51 -23.90 1.12
N PHE A 54 -6.79 -23.08 0.35
CA PHE A 54 -7.14 -21.68 0.15
C PHE A 54 -8.47 -21.51 -0.57
N ASP A 55 -8.73 -22.35 -1.60
CA ASP A 55 -9.95 -22.32 -2.39
C ASP A 55 -10.42 -23.72 -2.78
N GLU A 56 -11.50 -24.23 -2.17
CA GLU A 56 -12.13 -25.51 -2.52
C GLU A 56 -11.13 -26.67 -2.71
N ASN A 57 -10.30 -26.92 -1.69
CA ASN A 57 -9.18 -27.87 -1.71
C ASN A 57 -8.00 -27.52 -2.64
N LYS A 58 -7.96 -26.31 -3.16
CA LYS A 58 -6.79 -25.80 -3.89
C LYS A 58 -5.84 -25.09 -2.93
N ASP A 59 -4.58 -25.41 -3.04
CA ASP A 59 -3.53 -24.70 -2.31
C ASP A 59 -3.17 -23.41 -3.05
N PHE A 60 -2.79 -22.39 -2.25
CA PHE A 60 -2.24 -21.15 -2.77
C PHE A 60 -0.74 -21.12 -2.49
N GLU A 61 0.03 -20.77 -3.49
CA GLU A 61 1.47 -20.58 -3.43
C GLU A 61 1.87 -19.29 -4.12
N CYS A 62 2.81 -18.59 -3.52
CA CYS A 62 3.37 -17.36 -4.07
C CYS A 62 4.85 -17.31 -3.75
N ASP A 63 5.68 -17.02 -4.75
CA ASP A 63 7.10 -16.73 -4.61
C ASP A 63 7.45 -15.59 -5.55
N ILE A 64 7.60 -14.40 -4.98
CA ILE A 64 7.83 -13.16 -5.73
C ILE A 64 9.06 -12.47 -5.15
N THR A 65 9.95 -12.07 -6.04
CA THR A 65 11.10 -11.24 -5.73
C THR A 65 10.84 -9.82 -6.22
N LEU A 66 11.01 -8.85 -5.33
CA LEU A 66 11.05 -7.43 -5.66
C LEU A 66 12.52 -7.00 -5.72
N GLY A 67 12.89 -6.34 -6.80
CA GLY A 67 14.26 -5.88 -7.04
C GLY A 67 14.30 -4.45 -7.55
N SER A 68 15.50 -3.98 -7.87
CA SER A 68 15.73 -2.65 -8.42
C SER A 68 15.02 -1.54 -7.64
N PRO A 69 15.28 -1.39 -6.34
CA PRO A 69 14.68 -0.31 -5.57
C PRO A 69 15.09 1.04 -6.18
N PRO A 70 14.21 2.06 -6.12
CA PRO A 70 14.56 3.39 -6.59
C PRO A 70 15.68 4.00 -5.72
N GLU A 71 16.35 5.02 -6.23
CA GLU A 71 17.36 5.76 -5.47
C GLU A 71 16.73 6.49 -4.26
N ASP A 72 15.55 7.10 -4.49
CA ASP A 72 14.81 7.81 -3.45
C ASP A 72 13.56 7.02 -3.02
N PHE A 73 13.26 7.05 -1.72
CA PHE A 73 12.03 6.48 -1.16
C PHE A 73 11.47 7.37 -0.04
N MET A 74 10.20 7.19 0.27
CA MET A 74 9.53 7.95 1.31
C MET A 74 9.88 7.43 2.70
N THR A 75 10.33 8.32 3.57
CA THR A 75 10.51 8.07 5.00
C THR A 75 9.95 9.23 5.80
N ILE A 76 9.12 8.94 6.81
CA ILE A 76 8.50 9.95 7.64
C ILE A 76 8.31 9.46 9.07
N VAL A 77 8.35 10.40 10.02
CA VAL A 77 7.85 10.21 11.39
C VAL A 77 6.71 11.21 11.63
N ILE A 78 5.53 10.69 11.89
CA ILE A 78 4.30 11.47 12.10
C ILE A 78 3.94 11.41 13.59
N PRO A 79 3.83 12.55 14.30
CA PRO A 79 3.30 12.60 15.66
C PRO A 79 1.77 12.53 15.68
N PHE A 80 1.18 12.37 16.86
CA PHE A 80 -0.26 12.45 17.07
C PHE A 80 -0.58 13.60 18.03
N HIS A 81 -1.47 14.50 17.64
CA HIS A 81 -1.83 15.68 18.44
C HIS A 81 -2.28 15.40 19.89
N LYS A 82 -3.06 14.32 20.05
CA LYS A 82 -3.70 14.00 21.34
C LYS A 82 -2.80 13.23 22.30
N ASN A 83 -1.65 12.76 21.83
CA ASN A 83 -0.73 11.95 22.65
C ASN A 83 0.72 12.19 22.21
N THR A 84 1.47 12.94 22.99
CA THR A 84 2.87 13.29 22.71
C THR A 84 3.83 12.10 22.72
N LYS A 85 3.39 10.93 23.21
CA LYS A 85 4.15 9.68 23.16
C LYS A 85 3.78 8.82 21.95
N ALA A 86 2.72 9.17 21.25
CA ALA A 86 2.29 8.46 20.06
C ALA A 86 3.00 9.00 18.81
N PHE A 87 3.45 8.08 17.98
CA PHE A 87 4.13 8.38 16.72
C PHE A 87 3.95 7.23 15.74
N TYR A 88 4.08 7.54 14.47
CA TYR A 88 4.15 6.58 13.37
C TYR A 88 5.41 6.82 12.56
N TYR A 89 6.34 5.87 12.58
CA TYR A 89 7.49 5.83 11.69
C TYR A 89 7.16 4.94 10.51
N ASN A 90 7.20 5.50 9.31
CA ASN A 90 6.80 4.82 8.09
C ASN A 90 7.85 4.97 6.99
N VAL A 91 8.06 3.89 6.27
CA VAL A 91 8.90 3.83 5.06
C VAL A 91 8.12 3.17 3.95
N LYS A 92 8.08 3.82 2.78
CA LYS A 92 7.45 3.29 1.58
C LYS A 92 8.43 3.35 0.42
N ILE A 93 8.65 2.19 -0.20
CA ILE A 93 9.52 2.05 -1.38
C ILE A 93 8.63 1.66 -2.54
N ASN A 94 8.36 2.60 -3.43
CA ASN A 94 7.56 2.39 -4.63
C ASN A 94 8.43 1.96 -5.81
N CYS A 95 7.82 1.51 -6.88
CA CYS A 95 8.44 1.26 -8.18
C CYS A 95 9.55 0.19 -8.20
N MET A 96 9.54 -0.75 -7.27
CA MET A 96 10.41 -1.92 -7.36
C MET A 96 9.92 -2.86 -8.47
N THR A 97 10.82 -3.45 -9.24
CA THR A 97 10.46 -4.49 -10.20
C THR A 97 9.98 -5.75 -9.49
N ALA A 98 9.01 -6.46 -10.05
CA ALA A 98 8.49 -7.70 -9.47
C ALA A 98 8.64 -8.86 -10.45
N GLN A 99 9.22 -9.98 -10.00
CA GLN A 99 9.31 -11.21 -10.77
C GLN A 99 8.97 -12.41 -9.89
N GLY A 100 8.39 -13.43 -10.50
CA GLY A 100 8.05 -14.65 -9.77
C GLY A 100 6.75 -15.27 -10.24
N LYS A 101 6.16 -16.08 -9.38
CA LYS A 101 4.95 -16.83 -9.68
C LYS A 101 3.98 -16.83 -8.52
N LEU A 102 2.72 -16.92 -8.88
CA LEU A 102 1.60 -17.21 -8.01
C LEU A 102 0.82 -18.38 -8.59
N ARG A 103 0.43 -19.34 -7.74
CA ARG A 103 -0.37 -20.49 -8.13
C ARG A 103 -1.53 -20.69 -7.15
N CYS A 104 -2.71 -21.00 -7.71
CA CYS A 104 -3.86 -21.46 -6.94
C CYS A 104 -4.46 -22.68 -7.63
N GLY A 105 -4.20 -23.87 -7.09
CA GLY A 105 -4.52 -25.13 -7.79
C GLY A 105 -3.79 -25.22 -9.14
N ASN A 106 -4.54 -25.25 -10.23
CA ASN A 106 -4.00 -25.31 -11.60
C ASN A 106 -3.83 -23.93 -12.23
N ASP A 107 -4.33 -22.86 -11.60
CA ASP A 107 -4.21 -21.51 -12.11
C ASP A 107 -2.83 -20.94 -11.71
N GLU A 108 -1.99 -20.67 -12.69
CA GLU A 108 -0.68 -20.04 -12.50
C GLU A 108 -0.63 -18.67 -13.15
N ARG A 109 0.03 -17.73 -12.45
CA ARG A 109 0.36 -16.39 -12.96
C ARG A 109 1.85 -16.15 -12.77
N THR A 110 2.50 -15.68 -13.82
CA THR A 110 3.91 -15.26 -13.80
C THR A 110 3.98 -13.74 -13.81
N PHE A 111 4.85 -13.20 -12.99
CA PHE A 111 5.17 -11.79 -12.94
C PHE A 111 6.49 -11.56 -13.71
N ASP A 112 6.42 -10.70 -14.71
CA ASP A 112 7.57 -10.29 -15.52
C ASP A 112 8.05 -8.93 -15.03
N PRO A 113 9.35 -8.75 -14.69
CA PRO A 113 9.88 -7.50 -14.19
C PRO A 113 9.78 -6.34 -15.18
N ALA A 114 9.61 -6.61 -16.48
CA ALA A 114 9.37 -5.57 -17.47
C ALA A 114 7.98 -4.93 -17.35
N SER A 115 6.99 -5.67 -16.82
CA SER A 115 5.59 -5.24 -16.72
C SER A 115 5.01 -5.26 -15.32
N SER A 116 5.70 -5.90 -14.37
CA SER A 116 5.22 -6.07 -13.00
C SER A 116 6.03 -5.26 -12.01
N MET A 117 5.35 -4.62 -11.09
CA MET A 117 5.97 -3.80 -10.06
C MET A 117 5.37 -4.09 -8.69
N GLY A 118 6.16 -3.81 -7.66
CA GLY A 118 5.76 -3.94 -6.27
C GLY A 118 6.15 -2.73 -5.45
N LEU A 119 5.60 -2.67 -4.25
CA LEU A 119 5.97 -1.66 -3.26
C LEU A 119 6.18 -2.32 -1.90
N LEU A 120 7.01 -1.71 -1.08
CA LEU A 120 7.09 -1.97 0.36
C LEU A 120 6.38 -0.85 1.10
N ASP A 121 5.46 -1.23 1.99
CA ASP A 121 4.97 -0.39 3.08
C ASP A 121 5.40 -1.01 4.39
N TRP A 122 6.26 -0.31 5.12
CA TRP A 122 6.75 -0.74 6.41
C TRP A 122 6.54 0.37 7.43
N GLY A 123 5.96 0.01 8.56
CA GLY A 123 5.70 0.98 9.61
C GLY A 123 5.83 0.39 10.99
N ARG A 124 6.19 1.25 11.95
CA ARG A 124 6.19 0.97 13.37
C ARG A 124 5.86 2.22 14.18
N GLY A 125 5.34 2.03 15.37
CA GLY A 125 5.03 3.17 16.21
C GLY A 125 4.16 2.81 17.39
N VAL A 126 3.65 3.85 18.01
CA VAL A 126 2.59 3.81 19.02
C VAL A 126 1.54 4.81 18.57
N TRP A 127 0.39 4.33 18.21
CA TRP A 127 -0.69 5.19 17.69
C TRP A 127 -1.85 5.31 18.66
N THR A 128 -2.73 6.26 18.37
CA THR A 128 -3.93 6.51 19.17
C THR A 128 -5.01 5.47 18.91
N TYR A 129 -5.96 5.36 19.83
CA TYR A 129 -7.02 4.36 19.80
C TYR A 129 -7.94 4.45 18.58
N ASP A 130 -8.26 5.67 18.13
CA ASP A 130 -9.20 5.91 17.03
C ASP A 130 -8.48 6.64 15.89
N ASN A 131 -8.45 6.03 14.71
CA ASN A 131 -7.73 6.54 13.55
C ASN A 131 -8.56 6.37 12.29
N THR A 132 -8.50 7.36 11.41
CA THR A 132 -9.00 7.27 10.03
C THR A 132 -7.95 7.81 9.09
N TRP A 133 -7.64 7.05 8.04
CA TRP A 133 -6.71 7.51 7.01
C TRP A 133 -7.23 7.25 5.60
N TYR A 134 -6.64 7.96 4.70
CA TYR A 134 -6.76 7.80 3.26
C TYR A 134 -5.38 7.53 2.70
N TRP A 135 -5.29 6.59 1.81
CA TRP A 135 -4.03 6.24 1.17
C TRP A 135 -4.26 5.78 -0.26
N ALA A 136 -3.38 6.17 -1.17
CA ALA A 136 -3.35 5.66 -2.53
C ALA A 136 -1.91 5.44 -2.97
N SER A 137 -1.68 4.41 -3.75
CA SER A 137 -0.37 4.11 -4.29
C SER A 137 -0.46 3.54 -5.69
N LEU A 138 0.52 3.91 -6.48
CA LEU A 138 0.74 3.44 -7.83
C LEU A 138 2.22 3.16 -8.03
N SER A 139 2.52 2.08 -8.74
CA SER A 139 3.83 1.80 -9.31
C SER A 139 3.61 1.28 -10.73
N ALA A 140 4.13 1.97 -11.72
CA ALA A 140 3.88 1.70 -13.14
C ALA A 140 5.10 2.07 -14.00
N ARG A 141 4.98 1.85 -15.30
CA ARG A 141 5.91 2.37 -16.31
C ARG A 141 5.15 3.27 -17.28
N ASP A 142 5.82 4.31 -17.77
CA ASP A 142 5.35 5.12 -18.88
C ASP A 142 5.46 4.38 -20.22
N GLU A 143 5.18 5.05 -21.31
CA GLU A 143 5.28 4.50 -22.68
C GLU A 143 6.72 4.19 -23.12
N ASN A 144 7.70 4.81 -22.49
CA ASN A 144 9.12 4.58 -22.73
C ASN A 144 9.71 3.49 -21.83
N GLY A 145 8.90 2.90 -20.94
CA GLY A 145 9.34 1.92 -19.97
C GLY A 145 9.95 2.52 -18.69
N THR A 146 9.95 3.86 -18.54
CA THR A 146 10.48 4.54 -17.35
C THR A 146 9.58 4.27 -16.13
N PRO A 147 10.15 3.83 -15.01
CA PRO A 147 9.39 3.63 -13.78
C PRO A 147 8.84 4.95 -13.24
N PHE A 148 7.55 4.97 -12.89
CA PHE A 148 6.94 6.07 -12.18
C PHE A 148 5.84 5.60 -11.23
N GLY A 149 5.48 6.46 -10.29
CA GLY A 149 4.42 6.15 -9.35
C GLY A 149 4.20 7.26 -8.35
N PHE A 150 3.44 6.95 -7.32
CA PHE A 150 3.19 7.87 -6.21
C PHE A 150 2.84 7.11 -4.93
N ASN A 151 3.06 7.80 -3.82
CA ASN A 151 2.48 7.55 -2.52
C ASN A 151 1.75 8.81 -2.08
N LEU A 152 0.45 8.71 -1.86
CA LEU A 152 -0.41 9.83 -1.46
C LEU A 152 -1.25 9.39 -0.27
N GLY A 153 -1.23 10.19 0.82
CA GLY A 153 -2.00 9.83 2.00
C GLY A 153 -2.11 10.94 3.03
N TYR A 154 -3.09 10.80 3.92
CA TYR A 154 -3.30 11.67 5.08
C TYR A 154 -4.23 11.02 6.09
N GLY A 155 -4.28 11.60 7.28
CA GLY A 155 -5.24 11.25 8.34
C GLY A 155 -4.69 10.31 9.40
N PHE A 156 -3.57 9.64 9.17
CA PHE A 156 -2.92 8.82 10.20
C PHE A 156 -1.86 9.65 10.94
N GLY A 157 -2.29 10.30 12.01
CA GLY A 157 -1.49 11.25 12.78
C GLY A 157 -1.56 12.69 12.27
N ASP A 158 -0.64 13.54 12.77
CA ASP A 158 -0.57 14.95 12.43
C ASP A 158 0.38 15.19 11.27
N THR A 159 -0.18 15.44 10.09
CA THR A 159 0.56 15.75 8.88
C THR A 159 0.68 17.25 8.58
N SER A 160 0.36 18.12 9.54
CA SER A 160 0.37 19.60 9.36
C SER A 160 1.75 20.17 9.05
N LYS A 161 2.83 19.49 9.48
CA LYS A 161 4.23 19.92 9.29
C LYS A 161 4.99 19.11 8.25
N ALA A 162 4.56 17.89 7.98
CA ALA A 162 5.18 17.03 6.98
C ALA A 162 4.14 16.04 6.47
N THR A 163 4.14 15.77 5.18
CA THR A 163 3.25 14.80 4.53
C THR A 163 4.05 13.62 4.00
N GLU A 164 3.41 12.48 3.83
CA GLU A 164 3.96 11.32 3.14
C GLU A 164 3.82 11.40 1.61
N ASN A 165 3.29 12.52 1.08
CA ASN A 165 2.93 12.67 -0.32
C ASN A 165 4.17 12.82 -1.19
N MET A 166 4.33 11.89 -2.12
CA MET A 166 5.52 11.78 -2.96
C MET A 166 5.13 11.26 -4.35
N ILE A 167 5.69 11.88 -5.37
CA ILE A 167 5.66 11.40 -6.75
C ILE A 167 7.04 10.81 -7.02
N PHE A 168 7.10 9.66 -7.69
CA PHE A 168 8.34 8.99 -8.09
C PHE A 168 8.43 8.97 -9.61
N PHE A 169 9.60 9.30 -10.14
CA PHE A 169 9.89 9.21 -11.56
C PHE A 169 11.37 8.89 -11.78
N ASP A 170 11.65 7.82 -12.52
CA ASP A 170 13.01 7.37 -12.85
C ASP A 170 13.92 7.27 -11.62
N GLY A 171 13.42 6.64 -10.56
CA GLY A 171 14.15 6.44 -9.31
C GLY A 171 14.24 7.67 -8.39
N LYS A 172 13.74 8.83 -8.80
CA LYS A 172 13.79 10.08 -8.03
C LYS A 172 12.43 10.43 -7.42
N ALA A 173 12.48 11.03 -6.23
CA ALA A 173 11.29 11.50 -5.52
C ALA A 173 11.04 12.99 -5.77
N HIS A 174 9.78 13.33 -5.94
CA HIS A 174 9.27 14.69 -6.09
C HIS A 174 8.20 14.92 -5.04
N LYS A 175 8.51 15.75 -4.06
CA LYS A 175 7.59 16.05 -2.95
C LYS A 175 6.37 16.81 -3.45
N THR A 176 5.19 16.47 -2.95
CA THR A 176 3.97 17.27 -3.14
C THR A 176 3.33 17.61 -1.79
N GLU A 177 2.48 18.60 -1.81
CA GLU A 177 1.83 19.14 -0.61
C GLU A 177 0.65 18.25 -0.15
N HIS A 178 -0.29 18.82 0.61
CA HIS A 178 -1.46 18.09 1.08
C HIS A 178 -2.33 17.62 -0.07
N VAL A 179 -2.86 16.42 0.06
CA VAL A 179 -3.77 15.81 -0.92
C VAL A 179 -5.18 15.67 -0.35
N ILE A 180 -6.16 15.70 -1.24
CA ILE A 180 -7.57 15.51 -0.90
C ILE A 180 -8.13 14.38 -1.77
N PHE A 181 -8.78 13.41 -1.12
CA PHE A 181 -9.52 12.33 -1.77
C PHE A 181 -11.00 12.68 -1.77
N SER A 182 -11.53 13.07 -2.91
CA SER A 182 -12.95 13.35 -3.11
C SER A 182 -13.68 12.07 -3.48
N ILE A 183 -14.15 11.35 -2.48
CA ILE A 183 -14.96 10.13 -2.65
C ILE A 183 -16.44 10.56 -2.70
N PRO A 184 -17.19 10.21 -3.76
CA PRO A 184 -18.60 10.54 -3.86
C PRO A 184 -19.43 10.03 -2.68
N ARG A 185 -20.49 10.74 -2.34
CA ARG A 185 -21.44 10.33 -1.31
C ARG A 185 -22.86 10.24 -1.88
N SER A 186 -23.64 9.35 -1.32
CA SER A 186 -25.08 9.30 -1.56
C SER A 186 -25.80 10.47 -0.87
N ASP A 187 -27.07 10.68 -1.19
CA ASP A 187 -27.94 11.67 -0.54
C ASP A 187 -28.05 11.48 0.97
N LYS A 188 -27.81 10.26 1.45
CA LYS A 188 -27.76 9.91 2.88
C LYS A 188 -26.36 10.07 3.50
N GLY A 189 -25.40 10.67 2.78
CA GLY A 189 -24.04 10.91 3.25
C GLY A 189 -23.11 9.69 3.25
N LYS A 190 -23.53 8.51 2.81
CA LYS A 190 -22.70 7.30 2.74
C LYS A 190 -21.71 7.39 1.59
N TYR A 191 -20.45 7.02 1.81
CA TYR A 191 -19.44 6.92 0.77
C TYR A 191 -19.81 5.88 -0.29
N LEU A 192 -19.58 6.22 -1.54
CA LEU A 192 -19.81 5.38 -2.73
C LEU A 192 -18.47 4.96 -3.32
N TYR A 193 -17.81 4.01 -2.67
CA TYR A 193 -16.44 3.59 -3.00
C TYR A 193 -16.27 3.03 -4.41
N THR A 194 -17.33 2.52 -5.03
CA THR A 194 -17.34 1.99 -6.40
C THR A 194 -17.64 3.04 -7.47
N ARG A 195 -17.78 4.30 -7.11
CA ARG A 195 -17.91 5.43 -8.04
C ARG A 195 -16.54 6.09 -8.24
N GLU A 196 -16.35 6.82 -9.31
CA GLU A 196 -15.10 7.53 -9.60
C GLU A 196 -14.71 8.49 -8.46
N TRP A 197 -13.44 8.43 -8.01
CA TRP A 197 -12.88 9.38 -7.05
C TRP A 197 -12.05 10.43 -7.77
N LYS A 198 -11.90 11.61 -7.15
CA LYS A 198 -10.91 12.60 -7.56
C LYS A 198 -9.86 12.73 -6.47
N ILE A 199 -8.59 12.81 -6.87
CA ILE A 199 -7.46 13.02 -5.97
C ILE A 199 -6.66 14.21 -6.50
N SER A 200 -6.49 15.23 -5.67
CA SER A 200 -5.76 16.44 -6.03
C SER A 200 -4.86 16.88 -4.88
N SER A 201 -3.83 17.69 -5.18
CA SER A 201 -2.99 18.34 -4.17
C SER A 201 -3.17 19.86 -4.18
N ASP A 202 -2.88 20.49 -3.03
CA ASP A 202 -3.03 21.95 -2.85
C ASP A 202 -2.08 22.74 -3.76
N ASP A 203 -0.93 22.17 -4.10
CA ASP A 203 0.08 22.73 -5.01
C ASP A 203 -0.21 22.46 -6.49
N ASN A 204 -1.36 21.85 -6.82
CA ASN A 204 -1.79 21.46 -8.17
C ASN A 204 -0.83 20.48 -8.89
N ARG A 205 0.04 19.81 -8.18
CA ARG A 205 0.98 18.82 -8.75
C ARG A 205 0.37 17.44 -8.92
N VAL A 206 -0.75 17.18 -8.27
CA VAL A 206 -1.53 15.94 -8.41
C VAL A 206 -2.93 16.29 -8.88
N ASN A 207 -3.33 15.76 -10.02
CA ASN A 207 -4.70 15.86 -10.53
C ASN A 207 -5.08 14.53 -11.18
N LEU A 208 -5.72 13.67 -10.40
CA LEU A 208 -6.03 12.30 -10.77
C LEU A 208 -7.53 11.99 -10.65
N ARG A 209 -8.02 11.20 -11.59
CA ARG A 209 -9.28 10.45 -11.49
C ARG A 209 -8.94 8.99 -11.24
N PHE A 210 -9.64 8.40 -10.31
CA PHE A 210 -9.52 6.98 -9.98
C PHE A 210 -10.83 6.29 -10.27
N THR A 211 -10.81 5.34 -11.21
CA THR A 211 -11.96 4.54 -11.62
C THR A 211 -11.91 3.18 -10.92
N PRO A 212 -12.76 2.94 -9.91
CA PRO A 212 -12.81 1.70 -9.16
C PRO A 212 -13.18 0.49 -10.02
N VAL A 213 -12.52 -0.64 -9.76
CA VAL A 213 -12.82 -1.97 -10.34
C VAL A 213 -13.26 -2.95 -9.26
N LEU A 214 -12.61 -2.92 -8.10
CA LEU A 214 -12.87 -3.86 -7.02
C LEU A 214 -12.72 -3.15 -5.67
N ASP A 215 -13.76 -3.15 -4.86
CA ASP A 215 -13.69 -2.76 -3.45
C ASP A 215 -13.45 -4.00 -2.59
N ARG A 216 -12.21 -4.14 -2.06
CA ARG A 216 -11.87 -5.15 -1.07
C ARG A 216 -12.21 -4.60 0.30
N THR A 217 -13.40 -4.95 0.78
CA THR A 217 -13.90 -4.51 2.06
C THR A 217 -13.61 -5.55 3.15
N ASP A 218 -13.14 -5.11 4.29
CA ASP A 218 -13.09 -5.87 5.53
C ASP A 218 -13.76 -5.06 6.64
N ASN A 219 -14.61 -5.72 7.42
CA ASN A 219 -15.30 -5.11 8.53
C ASN A 219 -15.26 -6.04 9.74
N THR A 220 -14.54 -5.62 10.76
CA THR A 220 -14.47 -6.29 12.06
C THR A 220 -14.95 -5.31 13.11
N ASP A 221 -15.98 -5.70 13.88
CA ASP A 221 -16.47 -4.91 15.02
C ASP A 221 -16.64 -5.83 16.23
N LEU A 222 -15.76 -5.66 17.22
CA LEU A 222 -15.68 -6.45 18.45
C LEU A 222 -15.72 -5.51 19.66
N LEU A 223 -16.85 -4.82 19.89
CA LEU A 223 -17.08 -3.91 21.03
C LEU A 223 -15.99 -2.82 21.17
N LEU A 224 -14.81 -3.18 21.65
CA LEU A 224 -13.69 -2.28 21.88
C LEU A 224 -12.72 -2.19 20.69
N LEU A 225 -12.79 -3.13 19.77
CA LEU A 225 -11.93 -3.19 18.58
C LEU A 225 -12.79 -3.12 17.33
N ALA A 226 -12.52 -2.19 16.47
CA ALA A 226 -13.22 -2.09 15.19
C ALA A 226 -12.23 -1.75 14.07
N SER A 227 -12.44 -2.36 12.92
CA SER A 227 -11.71 -2.03 11.70
C SER A 227 -12.68 -2.06 10.53
N LEU A 228 -12.84 -0.93 9.88
CA LEU A 228 -13.58 -0.83 8.62
C LEU A 228 -12.61 -0.38 7.54
N GLN A 229 -12.29 -1.29 6.66
CA GLN A 229 -11.36 -1.07 5.56
C GLN A 229 -12.07 -1.15 4.22
N HIS A 230 -11.88 -0.15 3.39
CA HIS A 230 -12.17 -0.14 1.98
C HIS A 230 -10.87 0.08 1.21
N GLN A 231 -10.25 -1.01 0.76
CA GLN A 231 -9.11 -0.98 -0.14
C GLN A 231 -9.61 -1.24 -1.56
N VAL A 232 -9.65 -0.19 -2.35
CA VAL A 232 -10.26 -0.20 -3.67
C VAL A 232 -9.17 -0.29 -4.72
N PHE A 233 -9.22 -1.31 -5.57
CA PHE A 233 -8.36 -1.45 -6.74
C PHE A 233 -9.03 -0.81 -7.94
N GLY A 234 -8.26 -0.15 -8.79
CA GLY A 234 -8.82 0.56 -9.94
C GLY A 234 -7.74 1.22 -10.78
N TYR A 235 -8.19 1.97 -11.78
CA TYR A 235 -7.32 2.64 -12.73
C TYR A 235 -7.23 4.13 -12.46
N PHE A 236 -6.00 4.65 -12.48
CA PHE A 236 -5.70 6.06 -12.39
C PHE A 236 -5.53 6.68 -13.76
N ASN A 237 -6.08 7.89 -13.92
CA ASN A 237 -5.94 8.74 -15.11
C ASN A 237 -5.73 10.17 -14.68
N GLY A 238 -4.88 10.94 -15.37
CA GLY A 238 -4.63 12.32 -15.08
C GLY A 238 -3.19 12.74 -15.20
N THR A 239 -2.74 13.64 -14.33
CA THR A 239 -1.39 14.22 -14.39
C THR A 239 -0.73 14.32 -13.04
N LEU A 240 0.60 14.15 -13.05
CA LEU A 240 1.50 14.41 -11.93
C LEU A 240 2.56 15.41 -12.42
N VAL A 241 3.03 16.31 -11.56
CA VAL A 241 4.00 17.34 -11.94
C VAL A 241 5.28 17.17 -11.09
N LYS A 242 6.41 17.02 -11.76
CA LYS A 242 7.75 16.91 -11.13
C LYS A 242 8.21 18.24 -10.53
N ASN A 243 9.28 18.21 -9.73
CA ASN A 243 9.85 19.43 -9.10
C ASN A 243 10.32 20.48 -10.12
N ASN A 244 10.71 20.05 -11.31
CA ASN A 244 11.14 20.93 -12.39
C ASN A 244 9.99 21.45 -13.29
N GLY A 245 8.75 21.08 -12.96
CA GLY A 245 7.57 21.48 -13.73
C GLY A 245 7.14 20.54 -14.86
N ASP A 246 7.95 19.52 -15.18
CA ASP A 246 7.57 18.54 -16.20
C ASP A 246 6.34 17.73 -15.75
N VAL A 247 5.48 17.44 -16.72
CA VAL A 247 4.24 16.70 -16.51
C VAL A 247 4.41 15.23 -16.84
N ILE A 248 3.99 14.37 -15.94
CA ILE A 248 3.85 12.93 -16.15
C ILE A 248 2.37 12.66 -16.42
N HIS A 249 2.07 12.08 -17.57
CA HIS A 249 0.72 11.64 -17.92
C HIS A 249 0.48 10.24 -17.33
N VAL A 250 -0.61 10.12 -16.56
CA VAL A 250 -1.08 8.85 -16.01
C VAL A 250 -2.24 8.41 -16.88
N ASP A 251 -2.05 7.37 -17.67
CA ASP A 251 -3.08 6.83 -18.55
C ASP A 251 -3.37 5.37 -18.21
N ASN A 252 -4.58 5.14 -17.67
CA ASN A 252 -5.14 3.83 -17.36
C ASN A 252 -4.19 2.92 -16.59
N LYS A 253 -3.52 3.44 -15.54
CA LYS A 253 -2.57 2.68 -14.72
C LYS A 253 -3.26 2.07 -13.52
N LEU A 254 -3.09 0.75 -13.35
CA LEU A 254 -3.67 -0.01 -12.23
C LEU A 254 -2.94 0.32 -10.92
N GLY A 255 -3.71 0.64 -9.89
CA GLY A 255 -3.23 0.87 -8.54
C GLY A 255 -4.34 0.67 -7.52
N PHE A 256 -4.19 1.25 -6.35
CA PHE A 256 -5.24 1.21 -5.34
C PHE A 256 -5.38 2.54 -4.61
N ALA A 257 -6.56 2.75 -4.05
CA ALA A 257 -6.86 3.82 -3.11
C ALA A 257 -7.71 3.26 -1.98
N GLU A 258 -7.49 3.72 -0.75
CA GLU A 258 -8.21 3.20 0.40
C GLU A 258 -8.69 4.29 1.35
N ARG A 259 -9.71 3.96 2.09
CA ARG A 259 -10.12 4.65 3.30
C ARG A 259 -10.31 3.60 4.39
N VAL A 260 -9.61 3.79 5.50
CA VAL A 260 -9.67 2.88 6.64
C VAL A 260 -10.03 3.66 7.90
N THR A 261 -10.88 3.06 8.73
CA THR A 261 -11.20 3.55 10.06
C THR A 261 -10.98 2.42 11.05
N ASN A 262 -10.10 2.66 12.00
CA ASN A 262 -9.75 1.70 13.03
C ASN A 262 -9.96 2.25 14.42
N ARG A 263 -10.28 1.34 15.32
CA ARG A 263 -10.45 1.59 16.75
C ARG A 263 -9.87 0.39 17.51
N TRP A 264 -8.68 0.56 18.16
CA TRP A 264 -7.95 -0.49 18.90
C TRP A 264 -7.07 0.05 20.02
#